data_a5e5f6cd23a48b8ace34fedc32e02bb5
#
_entry.id   a5e5f6cd23a48b8ace34fedc32e02bb5
#
_cell.length_a   1.000
_cell.length_b   1.000
_cell.length_c   1.000
_cell.angle_alpha   90.00
_cell.angle_beta   90.00
_cell.angle_gamma   90.00
#
_symmetry.space_group_name_H-M   'P 1'
#
loop_
_entity.id
_entity.type
_entity.pdbx_description
1 polymer ?
#
loop_
_entity_poly.entity_id
_entity_poly.type
_entity_poly.pdbx_seq_one_letter_code
_entity_poly.pdbx_strand_id
1 'polypeptide(L)'
;RLGYVVVTYNWIDLLFGIQSGLTPGMDLETAGYDAYGSGPTATAPAPILHHLATSMPVFDGRLDLARVAVGGHSAGGAVALQSADPAWVPGLRAVFTYGAHTMTSTALGWPPGEVASVPAGIPVLLMAGDRDGVISASRSRYGIDEGEHDPIRRTWDQAVDPGTTGWYVRFAGATHFSFTDPFDPTSGRSFLEGDQPDAATGNALRQSMIAIVGAFLDEHAADREPRGSDLSHLVADDPLVVDHDQRP
;
A
#
# COMPACT_ATOMS: atom_id res chain seq x y z
N ARG A 1 19.10 4.06 9.86
CA ARG A 1 18.85 4.89 8.66
C ARG A 1 19.25 4.08 7.44
N LEU A 2 18.32 3.80 6.54
CA LEU A 2 18.52 2.92 5.38
C LEU A 2 19.00 3.67 4.13
N GLY A 3 19.19 5.00 4.20
CA GLY A 3 19.68 5.82 3.08
C GLY A 3 18.59 6.17 2.04
N TYR A 4 17.31 5.98 2.39
CA TYR A 4 16.20 6.45 1.58
C TYR A 4 15.84 7.89 1.94
N VAL A 5 15.42 8.66 0.96
CA VAL A 5 14.68 9.91 1.14
C VAL A 5 13.19 9.58 1.04
N VAL A 6 12.45 9.90 2.10
CA VAL A 6 11.02 9.67 2.16
C VAL A 6 10.31 10.99 1.95
N VAL A 7 9.37 11.01 1.02
CA VAL A 7 8.52 12.15 0.74
C VAL A 7 7.09 11.78 1.03
N THR A 8 6.46 12.53 1.90
CA THR A 8 5.02 12.44 2.16
C THR A 8 4.35 13.73 1.71
N TYR A 9 3.12 13.65 1.29
CA TYR A 9 2.33 14.82 0.90
C TYR A 9 0.92 14.74 1.44
N ASN A 10 0.35 15.89 1.74
CA ASN A 10 -1.04 15.98 2.13
C ASN A 10 -1.88 16.17 0.89
N TRP A 11 -2.86 15.32 0.70
CA TRP A 11 -3.87 15.51 -0.32
C TRP A 11 -5.07 16.25 0.28
N ILE A 12 -5.36 17.41 -0.25
CA ILE A 12 -6.54 18.20 0.11
C ILE A 12 -7.60 17.89 -0.93
N ASP A 13 -8.61 17.12 -0.53
CA ASP A 13 -9.68 16.72 -1.42
C ASP A 13 -11.05 17.07 -0.79
N LEU A 14 -11.86 17.82 -1.55
CA LEU A 14 -13.22 18.13 -1.15
C LEU A 14 -14.15 16.91 -1.20
N LEU A 15 -13.75 15.84 -1.90
CA LEU A 15 -14.52 14.61 -2.02
C LEU A 15 -14.45 13.75 -0.76
N PHE A 16 -13.45 13.94 0.09
CA PHE A 16 -13.32 13.19 1.34
C PHE A 16 -14.49 13.53 2.29
N GLY A 17 -15.34 12.54 2.53
CA GLY A 17 -16.54 12.68 3.34
C GLY A 17 -17.80 13.12 2.59
N ILE A 18 -17.70 13.57 1.35
CA ILE A 18 -18.86 13.93 0.51
C ILE A 18 -19.33 12.72 -0.31
N GLN A 19 -18.39 11.93 -0.84
CA GLN A 19 -18.68 10.69 -1.56
C GLN A 19 -18.08 9.50 -0.82
N SER A 20 -18.89 8.80 -0.05
CA SER A 20 -18.44 7.59 0.65
C SER A 20 -17.97 6.53 -0.34
N GLY A 21 -16.82 5.92 -0.07
CA GLY A 21 -16.25 4.84 -0.88
C GLY A 21 -15.25 5.28 -1.94
N LEU A 22 -15.03 6.59 -2.13
CA LEU A 22 -13.97 7.08 -3.02
C LEU A 22 -12.68 7.36 -2.24
N THR A 23 -11.55 7.05 -2.86
CA THR A 23 -10.23 7.32 -2.29
C THR A 23 -9.83 8.77 -2.55
N PRO A 24 -9.43 9.54 -1.54
CA PRO A 24 -8.93 10.89 -1.72
C PRO A 24 -7.70 10.91 -2.64
N GLY A 25 -7.62 11.90 -3.51
CA GLY A 25 -6.50 12.04 -4.44
C GLY A 25 -6.54 11.14 -5.67
N MET A 26 -7.62 10.40 -5.83
CA MET A 26 -7.87 9.60 -7.01
C MET A 26 -8.37 10.49 -8.16
N ASP A 27 -7.82 10.27 -9.35
CA ASP A 27 -8.37 10.81 -10.57
C ASP A 27 -9.61 9.99 -10.96
N LEU A 28 -10.78 10.61 -10.88
CA LEU A 28 -12.06 9.93 -11.09
C LEU A 28 -12.27 9.53 -12.56
N GLU A 29 -11.65 10.23 -13.51
CA GLU A 29 -11.75 9.89 -14.92
C GLU A 29 -11.01 8.58 -15.21
N THR A 30 -9.78 8.42 -14.72
CA THR A 30 -8.97 7.23 -14.96
C THR A 30 -9.26 6.08 -13.99
N ALA A 31 -9.93 6.34 -12.88
CA ALA A 31 -10.32 5.31 -11.91
C ALA A 31 -11.64 4.62 -12.26
N GLY A 32 -12.44 5.17 -13.19
CA GLY A 32 -13.69 4.60 -13.66
C GLY A 32 -13.49 3.30 -14.45
N TYR A 33 -14.52 2.43 -14.43
CA TYR A 33 -14.44 1.10 -15.06
C TYR A 33 -13.99 1.14 -16.53
N ASP A 34 -14.57 2.03 -17.33
CA ASP A 34 -14.29 2.11 -18.78
C ASP A 34 -12.92 2.74 -19.10
N ALA A 35 -12.33 3.48 -18.16
CA ALA A 35 -11.09 4.23 -18.39
C ALA A 35 -9.90 3.69 -17.59
N TYR A 36 -10.13 2.72 -16.70
CA TYR A 36 -9.05 2.16 -15.88
C TYR A 36 -7.90 1.62 -16.74
N GLY A 37 -6.67 1.97 -16.34
CA GLY A 37 -5.47 1.60 -17.08
C GLY A 37 -5.12 2.50 -18.27
N SER A 38 -5.96 3.51 -18.59
CA SER A 38 -5.64 4.50 -19.63
C SER A 38 -4.69 5.62 -19.16
N GLY A 39 -4.52 5.76 -17.84
CA GLY A 39 -3.66 6.74 -17.19
C GLY A 39 -3.54 6.48 -15.69
N PRO A 40 -2.71 7.27 -14.97
CA PRO A 40 -2.52 7.10 -13.54
C PRO A 40 -3.80 7.44 -12.78
N THR A 41 -4.16 6.61 -11.80
CA THR A 41 -5.25 6.92 -10.87
C THR A 41 -4.83 7.93 -9.80
N ALA A 42 -3.53 8.20 -9.63
CA ALA A 42 -2.99 9.27 -8.79
C ALA A 42 -2.04 10.13 -9.60
N THR A 43 -2.33 11.41 -9.70
CA THR A 43 -1.55 12.35 -10.53
C THR A 43 -0.40 13.02 -9.78
N ALA A 44 -0.33 12.90 -8.44
CA ALA A 44 0.66 13.58 -7.61
C ALA A 44 2.10 13.05 -7.73
N PRO A 45 2.40 11.76 -7.89
CA PRO A 45 3.77 11.25 -7.85
C PRO A 45 4.70 11.86 -8.89
N ALA A 46 4.30 11.95 -10.15
CA ALA A 46 5.17 12.47 -11.22
C ALA A 46 5.55 13.95 -11.04
N PRO A 47 4.61 14.88 -10.74
CA PRO A 47 4.95 16.26 -10.41
C PRO A 47 5.85 16.40 -9.18
N ILE A 48 5.66 15.57 -8.15
CA ILE A 48 6.52 15.57 -6.95
C ILE A 48 7.94 15.17 -7.33
N LEU A 49 8.13 14.09 -8.08
CA LEU A 49 9.45 13.67 -8.55
C LEU A 49 10.12 14.75 -9.41
N HIS A 50 9.36 15.36 -10.30
CA HIS A 50 9.87 16.51 -11.08
C HIS A 50 10.31 17.67 -10.20
N HIS A 51 9.51 18.04 -9.19
CA HIS A 51 9.86 19.10 -8.23
C HIS A 51 11.13 18.78 -7.45
N LEU A 52 11.27 17.54 -6.98
CA LEU A 52 12.48 17.09 -6.29
C LEU A 52 13.73 17.21 -7.17
N ALA A 53 13.59 16.88 -8.46
CA ALA A 53 14.69 16.95 -9.42
C ALA A 53 15.14 18.36 -9.75
N THR A 54 14.19 19.31 -9.80
CA THR A 54 14.43 20.63 -10.41
C THR A 54 14.43 21.79 -9.41
N SER A 55 13.76 21.64 -8.27
CA SER A 55 13.44 22.76 -7.39
C SER A 55 13.92 22.57 -5.94
N MET A 56 14.60 21.47 -5.63
CA MET A 56 15.10 21.14 -4.29
C MET A 56 16.62 21.09 -4.24
N PRO A 57 17.34 22.25 -4.16
CA PRO A 57 18.81 22.29 -4.22
C PRO A 57 19.51 21.46 -3.13
N VAL A 58 18.83 21.23 -1.99
CA VAL A 58 19.38 20.39 -0.90
C VAL A 58 19.66 18.95 -1.35
N PHE A 59 18.99 18.51 -2.42
CA PHE A 59 19.16 17.17 -2.98
C PHE A 59 19.98 17.13 -4.27
N ASP A 60 20.52 18.25 -4.70
CA ASP A 60 21.25 18.34 -5.98
C ASP A 60 22.33 17.25 -6.07
N GLY A 61 22.22 16.40 -7.09
CA GLY A 61 23.12 15.27 -7.33
C GLY A 61 23.08 14.16 -6.25
N ARG A 62 22.13 14.19 -5.31
CA ARG A 62 22.07 13.23 -4.18
C ARG A 62 20.90 12.24 -4.27
N LEU A 63 19.92 12.50 -5.14
CA LEU A 63 18.79 11.62 -5.35
C LEU A 63 19.02 10.76 -6.59
N ASP A 64 18.84 9.48 -6.43
CA ASP A 64 18.73 8.56 -7.56
C ASP A 64 17.25 8.38 -7.92
N LEU A 65 16.77 9.23 -8.81
CA LEU A 65 15.38 9.20 -9.28
C LEU A 65 15.10 8.08 -10.31
N ALA A 66 16.08 7.24 -10.64
CA ALA A 66 15.86 5.99 -11.36
C ALA A 66 15.48 4.84 -10.42
N ARG A 67 15.45 5.09 -9.11
CA ARG A 67 15.17 4.12 -8.04
C ARG A 67 14.09 4.65 -7.10
N VAL A 68 12.87 4.67 -7.59
CA VAL A 68 11.70 5.16 -6.87
C VAL A 68 10.88 3.98 -6.37
N ALA A 69 10.46 4.03 -5.12
CA ALA A 69 9.38 3.18 -4.62
C ALA A 69 8.19 4.04 -4.23
N VAL A 70 7.00 3.56 -4.48
CA VAL A 70 5.79 4.16 -3.95
C VAL A 70 5.23 3.28 -2.85
N GLY A 71 4.65 3.89 -1.83
CA GLY A 71 4.05 3.14 -0.74
C GLY A 71 2.88 3.89 -0.15
N GLY A 72 2.02 3.16 0.54
CA GLY A 72 0.89 3.79 1.16
C GLY A 72 0.15 2.92 2.16
N HIS A 73 -0.62 3.60 2.98
CA HIS A 73 -1.54 3.00 3.94
C HIS A 73 -2.98 3.27 3.52
N SER A 74 -3.84 2.25 3.64
CA SER A 74 -5.28 2.42 3.41
C SER A 74 -5.57 2.99 2.02
N ALA A 75 -6.31 4.08 1.93
CA ALA A 75 -6.61 4.80 0.70
C ALA A 75 -5.34 5.18 -0.10
N GLY A 76 -4.27 5.64 0.59
CA GLY A 76 -2.99 5.95 -0.05
C GLY A 76 -2.30 4.72 -0.65
N GLY A 77 -2.48 3.54 -0.03
CA GLY A 77 -2.01 2.27 -0.57
C GLY A 77 -2.80 1.82 -1.80
N ALA A 78 -4.11 2.03 -1.81
CA ALA A 78 -4.94 1.69 -2.96
C ALA A 78 -4.49 2.47 -4.22
N VAL A 79 -4.32 3.80 -4.11
CA VAL A 79 -3.82 4.60 -5.25
C VAL A 79 -2.37 4.28 -5.61
N ALA A 80 -1.52 3.91 -4.64
CA ALA A 80 -0.16 3.47 -4.91
C ALA A 80 -0.15 2.19 -5.79
N LEU A 81 -0.97 1.19 -5.44
CA LEU A 81 -1.11 -0.04 -6.22
C LEU A 81 -1.66 0.22 -7.63
N GLN A 82 -2.74 1.00 -7.73
CA GLN A 82 -3.41 1.28 -9.00
C GLN A 82 -2.57 2.15 -9.94
N SER A 83 -1.59 2.90 -9.40
CA SER A 83 -0.70 3.77 -10.17
C SER A 83 0.71 3.18 -10.34
N ALA A 84 0.91 1.89 -10.02
CA ALA A 84 2.23 1.24 -10.01
C ALA A 84 2.74 0.91 -11.41
N ASP A 85 2.82 1.92 -12.29
CA ASP A 85 3.31 1.78 -13.65
C ASP A 85 4.48 2.77 -13.89
N PRO A 86 5.65 2.28 -14.35
CA PRO A 86 6.79 3.15 -14.69
C PRO A 86 6.50 4.19 -15.77
N ALA A 87 5.48 3.96 -16.60
CA ALA A 87 5.04 4.96 -17.58
C ALA A 87 4.40 6.17 -16.90
N TRP A 88 3.83 5.99 -15.71
CA TRP A 88 3.16 7.04 -14.94
C TRP A 88 4.02 7.60 -13.81
N VAL A 89 4.86 6.73 -13.20
CA VAL A 89 5.77 7.12 -12.13
C VAL A 89 7.20 6.86 -12.59
N PRO A 90 7.89 7.91 -13.10
CA PRO A 90 9.26 7.75 -13.59
C PRO A 90 10.21 7.13 -12.55
N GLY A 91 10.97 6.14 -12.97
CA GLY A 91 11.95 5.46 -12.11
C GLY A 91 11.35 4.48 -11.11
N LEU A 92 10.06 4.18 -11.18
CA LEU A 92 9.39 3.23 -10.29
C LEU A 92 10.03 1.84 -10.37
N ARG A 93 10.34 1.26 -9.20
CA ARG A 93 10.98 -0.05 -9.05
C ARG A 93 10.22 -0.99 -8.13
N ALA A 94 9.42 -0.46 -7.19
CA ALA A 94 8.70 -1.27 -6.22
C ALA A 94 7.48 -0.53 -5.66
N VAL A 95 6.47 -1.30 -5.24
CA VAL A 95 5.31 -0.77 -4.51
C VAL A 95 5.07 -1.58 -3.25
N PHE A 96 4.75 -0.91 -2.14
CA PHE A 96 4.43 -1.57 -0.88
C PHE A 96 3.24 -0.91 -0.19
N THR A 97 2.42 -1.70 0.50
CA THR A 97 1.23 -1.16 1.17
C THR A 97 0.94 -1.87 2.48
N TYR A 98 0.26 -1.17 3.38
CA TYR A 98 -0.33 -1.74 4.58
C TYR A 98 -1.82 -1.39 4.65
N GLY A 99 -2.67 -2.39 4.94
CA GLY A 99 -4.11 -2.19 5.09
C GLY A 99 -4.79 -1.63 3.84
N ALA A 100 -4.32 -2.00 2.64
CA ALA A 100 -4.80 -1.48 1.38
C ALA A 100 -5.13 -2.59 0.37
N HIS A 101 -6.08 -2.31 -0.50
CA HIS A 101 -6.58 -3.22 -1.51
C HIS A 101 -7.03 -2.44 -2.76
N THR A 102 -7.28 -3.15 -3.86
CA THR A 102 -7.77 -2.56 -5.11
C THR A 102 -9.24 -2.86 -5.40
N MET A 103 -10.03 -3.24 -4.38
CA MET A 103 -11.48 -3.34 -4.59
C MET A 103 -12.06 -2.01 -5.03
N THR A 104 -12.96 -2.07 -5.99
CA THR A 104 -13.43 -0.92 -6.73
C THR A 104 -14.83 -0.50 -6.29
N SER A 105 -15.09 0.81 -6.34
CA SER A 105 -16.38 1.36 -5.96
C SER A 105 -17.39 1.26 -7.12
N THR A 106 -18.60 0.78 -6.80
CA THR A 106 -19.72 0.80 -7.75
C THR A 106 -20.12 2.22 -8.18
N ALA A 107 -19.78 3.24 -7.39
CA ALA A 107 -19.98 4.64 -7.74
C ALA A 107 -19.10 5.10 -8.94
N LEU A 108 -18.07 4.35 -9.29
CA LEU A 108 -17.20 4.56 -10.45
C LEU A 108 -17.54 3.65 -11.64
N GLY A 109 -18.74 3.05 -11.63
CA GLY A 109 -19.22 2.18 -12.71
C GLY A 109 -18.72 0.74 -12.67
N TRP A 110 -17.98 0.35 -11.62
CA TRP A 110 -17.48 -1.02 -11.49
C TRP A 110 -18.58 -1.99 -11.06
N PRO A 111 -18.56 -3.24 -11.55
CA PRO A 111 -19.43 -4.28 -11.01
C PRO A 111 -19.20 -4.51 -9.51
N PRO A 112 -20.22 -4.93 -8.76
CA PRO A 112 -20.06 -5.25 -7.34
C PRO A 112 -19.00 -6.33 -7.11
N GLY A 113 -18.13 -6.10 -6.13
CA GLY A 113 -17.12 -7.06 -5.71
C GLY A 113 -15.91 -7.18 -6.62
N GLU A 114 -15.78 -6.38 -7.65
CA GLU A 114 -14.60 -6.39 -8.53
C GLU A 114 -13.35 -5.82 -7.86
N VAL A 115 -12.18 -6.27 -8.32
CA VAL A 115 -10.87 -5.72 -7.96
C VAL A 115 -10.21 -5.14 -9.22
N ALA A 116 -9.67 -3.94 -9.12
CA ALA A 116 -8.88 -3.36 -10.19
C ALA A 116 -7.51 -4.03 -10.25
N SER A 117 -7.05 -4.37 -11.44
CA SER A 117 -5.73 -4.97 -11.64
C SER A 117 -4.61 -4.04 -11.15
N VAL A 118 -3.56 -4.61 -10.58
CA VAL A 118 -2.31 -3.90 -10.32
C VAL A 118 -1.47 -3.98 -11.59
N PRO A 119 -0.88 -2.87 -12.08
CA PRO A 119 0.00 -2.90 -13.23
C PRO A 119 1.12 -3.94 -13.06
N ALA A 120 1.35 -4.74 -14.11
CA ALA A 120 2.30 -5.84 -14.07
C ALA A 120 3.77 -5.38 -14.14
N GLY A 121 4.68 -6.25 -13.65
CA GLY A 121 6.12 -6.08 -13.83
C GLY A 121 6.83 -5.22 -12.78
N ILE A 122 6.10 -4.71 -11.78
CA ILE A 122 6.69 -4.03 -10.63
C ILE A 122 6.55 -4.92 -9.39
N PRO A 123 7.63 -5.21 -8.65
CA PRO A 123 7.55 -5.93 -7.38
C PRO A 123 6.57 -5.31 -6.39
N VAL A 124 5.76 -6.18 -5.76
CA VAL A 124 4.66 -5.77 -4.88
C VAL A 124 4.82 -6.38 -3.50
N LEU A 125 4.67 -5.56 -2.45
CA LEU A 125 4.53 -6.03 -1.07
C LEU A 125 3.18 -5.58 -0.51
N LEU A 126 2.27 -6.54 -0.28
CA LEU A 126 0.99 -6.31 0.38
C LEU A 126 1.07 -6.76 1.83
N MET A 127 0.81 -5.84 2.76
CA MET A 127 0.78 -6.14 4.19
C MET A 127 -0.62 -5.94 4.76
N ALA A 128 -1.04 -6.86 5.62
CA ALA A 128 -2.37 -6.87 6.24
C ALA A 128 -2.28 -7.11 7.75
N GLY A 129 -3.23 -6.59 8.51
CA GLY A 129 -3.47 -6.96 9.89
C GLY A 129 -4.61 -7.98 10.00
N ASP A 130 -4.49 -8.99 10.86
CA ASP A 130 -5.57 -9.95 11.08
C ASP A 130 -6.75 -9.39 11.89
N ARG A 131 -6.55 -8.22 12.53
CA ARG A 131 -7.56 -7.46 13.28
C ARG A 131 -7.91 -6.11 12.65
N ASP A 132 -7.71 -5.97 11.34
CA ASP A 132 -8.05 -4.75 10.62
C ASP A 132 -9.58 -4.60 10.49
N GLY A 133 -10.20 -3.94 11.47
CA GLY A 133 -11.65 -3.72 11.54
C GLY A 133 -12.14 -2.73 10.49
N VAL A 134 -11.31 -1.79 10.06
CA VAL A 134 -11.67 -0.82 8.99
C VAL A 134 -11.84 -1.54 7.66
N ILE A 135 -10.90 -2.39 7.31
CA ILE A 135 -10.96 -3.18 6.08
C ILE A 135 -12.11 -4.19 6.16
N SER A 136 -12.25 -4.91 7.27
CA SER A 136 -13.32 -5.88 7.46
C SER A 136 -14.72 -5.27 7.36
N ALA A 137 -14.91 -4.04 7.84
CA ALA A 137 -16.19 -3.32 7.79
C ALA A 137 -16.49 -2.68 6.42
N SER A 138 -15.55 -2.69 5.48
CA SER A 138 -15.66 -1.93 4.23
C SER A 138 -16.53 -2.58 3.15
N ARG A 139 -17.01 -3.82 3.35
CA ARG A 139 -17.70 -4.64 2.33
C ARG A 139 -18.83 -3.94 1.58
N SER A 140 -19.67 -3.20 2.30
CA SER A 140 -20.84 -2.52 1.70
C SER A 140 -20.46 -1.45 0.67
N ARG A 141 -19.23 -0.91 0.76
CA ARG A 141 -18.72 0.08 -0.20
C ARG A 141 -18.48 -0.52 -1.59
N TYR A 142 -18.29 -1.83 -1.64
CA TYR A 142 -17.94 -2.58 -2.84
C TYR A 142 -19.09 -3.46 -3.34
N GLY A 143 -20.32 -3.27 -2.79
CA GLY A 143 -21.50 -4.03 -3.17
C GLY A 143 -21.43 -5.52 -2.77
N ILE A 144 -20.76 -5.84 -1.66
CA ILE A 144 -20.69 -7.19 -1.12
C ILE A 144 -21.60 -7.28 0.10
N ASP A 145 -22.67 -8.04 -0.01
CA ASP A 145 -23.66 -8.16 1.05
C ASP A 145 -23.36 -9.30 2.03
N GLU A 146 -22.83 -10.42 1.55
CA GLU A 146 -22.63 -11.63 2.35
C GLU A 146 -21.27 -12.29 2.08
N GLY A 147 -20.86 -13.20 2.97
CA GLY A 147 -19.68 -14.03 2.84
C GLY A 147 -18.43 -13.47 3.52
N GLU A 148 -17.34 -14.20 3.40
CA GLU A 148 -16.04 -13.78 3.87
C GLU A 148 -15.53 -12.57 3.08
N HIS A 149 -14.95 -11.61 3.78
CA HIS A 149 -14.45 -10.39 3.20
C HIS A 149 -13.00 -10.15 3.59
N ASP A 150 -12.10 -10.58 2.73
CA ASP A 150 -10.67 -10.27 2.81
C ASP A 150 -10.22 -9.57 1.50
N PRO A 151 -10.44 -8.27 1.38
CA PRO A 151 -10.14 -7.56 0.16
C PRO A 151 -8.64 -7.46 -0.14
N ILE A 152 -7.77 -7.53 0.87
CA ILE A 152 -6.32 -7.50 0.65
C ILE A 152 -5.85 -8.84 0.07
N ARG A 153 -6.31 -9.96 0.63
CA ARG A 153 -6.06 -11.28 0.07
C ARG A 153 -6.63 -11.41 -1.35
N ARG A 154 -7.84 -10.91 -1.58
CA ARG A 154 -8.43 -10.87 -2.93
C ARG A 154 -7.61 -10.04 -3.92
N THR A 155 -7.05 -8.91 -3.49
CA THR A 155 -6.15 -8.12 -4.34
C THR A 155 -4.92 -8.94 -4.71
N TRP A 156 -4.32 -9.64 -3.76
CA TRP A 156 -3.21 -10.54 -4.02
C TRP A 156 -3.57 -11.63 -5.04
N ASP A 157 -4.67 -12.33 -4.81
CA ASP A 157 -5.06 -13.49 -5.60
C ASP A 157 -5.56 -13.14 -7.02
N GLN A 158 -6.22 -11.99 -7.18
CA GLN A 158 -6.99 -11.66 -8.39
C GLN A 158 -6.46 -10.43 -9.15
N ALA A 159 -5.80 -9.49 -8.47
CA ALA A 159 -5.37 -8.22 -9.07
C ALA A 159 -3.86 -8.16 -9.36
N VAL A 160 -3.03 -8.83 -8.55
CA VAL A 160 -1.59 -8.94 -8.82
C VAL A 160 -1.35 -10.07 -9.80
N ASP A 161 -0.65 -9.80 -10.90
CA ASP A 161 -0.31 -10.81 -11.91
C ASP A 161 0.52 -11.94 -11.28
N PRO A 162 0.21 -13.23 -11.52
CA PRO A 162 0.96 -14.36 -10.95
C PRO A 162 2.45 -14.40 -11.31
N GLY A 163 2.85 -13.78 -12.40
CA GLY A 163 4.25 -13.63 -12.82
C GLY A 163 4.96 -12.42 -12.22
N THR A 164 4.25 -11.60 -11.44
CA THR A 164 4.84 -10.45 -10.75
C THR A 164 5.54 -10.91 -9.47
N THR A 165 6.81 -10.54 -9.29
CA THR A 165 7.55 -10.73 -8.05
C THR A 165 6.82 -10.04 -6.89
N GLY A 166 6.60 -10.75 -5.78
CA GLY A 166 5.89 -10.11 -4.68
C GLY A 166 5.68 -10.96 -3.46
N TRP A 167 5.17 -10.29 -2.43
CA TRP A 167 4.81 -10.87 -1.13
C TRP A 167 3.45 -10.37 -0.65
N TYR A 168 2.68 -11.30 -0.12
CA TYR A 168 1.56 -11.02 0.76
C TYR A 168 1.97 -11.41 2.18
N VAL A 169 1.79 -10.53 3.17
CA VAL A 169 2.17 -10.76 4.56
C VAL A 169 1.06 -10.31 5.50
N ARG A 170 0.59 -11.21 6.37
CA ARG A 170 -0.44 -10.90 7.37
C ARG A 170 0.13 -11.00 8.76
N PHE A 171 -0.06 -9.96 9.58
CA PHE A 171 0.45 -9.84 10.94
C PHE A 171 -0.59 -10.15 12.00
N ALA A 172 -0.19 -10.96 13.01
CA ALA A 172 -1.01 -11.31 14.17
C ALA A 172 -1.30 -10.11 15.06
N GLY A 173 -2.55 -9.91 15.43
CA GLY A 173 -2.99 -8.86 16.34
C GLY A 173 -2.89 -7.45 15.79
N ALA A 174 -2.48 -7.29 14.53
CA ALA A 174 -2.33 -6.00 13.89
C ALA A 174 -3.68 -5.44 13.44
N THR A 175 -3.94 -4.18 13.76
CA THR A 175 -5.12 -3.41 13.37
C THR A 175 -4.77 -2.46 12.23
N HIS A 176 -5.75 -1.73 11.72
CA HIS A 176 -5.55 -0.76 10.64
C HIS A 176 -4.48 0.29 10.94
N PHE A 177 -4.32 0.67 12.21
CA PHE A 177 -3.41 1.72 12.64
C PHE A 177 -2.16 1.21 13.40
N SER A 178 -1.89 -0.08 13.40
CA SER A 178 -0.74 -0.65 14.13
C SER A 178 0.63 -0.17 13.64
N PHE A 179 0.70 0.40 12.42
CA PHE A 179 1.93 0.97 11.85
C PHE A 179 2.25 2.39 12.38
N THR A 180 1.33 3.06 13.09
CA THR A 180 1.51 4.46 13.52
C THR A 180 2.60 4.60 14.59
N ASP A 181 3.39 5.69 14.51
CA ASP A 181 4.39 6.05 15.48
C ASP A 181 4.34 7.57 15.75
N PRO A 182 4.17 8.03 16.99
CA PRO A 182 4.01 7.21 18.19
C PRO A 182 2.72 6.39 18.16
N PHE A 183 2.78 5.22 18.80
CA PHE A 183 1.59 4.38 18.94
C PHE A 183 0.53 5.10 19.77
N ASP A 184 -0.68 5.22 19.22
CA ASP A 184 -1.83 5.80 19.89
C ASP A 184 -2.95 4.75 20.00
N PRO A 185 -3.24 4.22 21.21
CA PRO A 185 -4.28 3.21 21.41
C PRO A 185 -5.71 3.75 21.16
N THR A 186 -5.86 5.06 20.99
CA THR A 186 -7.15 5.67 20.63
C THR A 186 -7.36 5.83 19.13
N SER A 187 -6.30 5.66 18.31
CA SER A 187 -6.41 5.68 16.86
C SER A 187 -7.35 4.58 16.38
N GLY A 188 -8.16 4.90 15.39
CA GLY A 188 -9.05 3.95 14.78
C GLY A 188 -10.39 3.73 15.48
N ARG A 189 -10.60 4.14 16.73
CA ARG A 189 -11.89 3.95 17.42
C ARG A 189 -13.07 4.55 16.69
N SER A 190 -12.86 5.66 16.00
CA SER A 190 -13.86 6.30 15.15
C SER A 190 -14.04 5.58 13.79
N PHE A 191 -13.21 4.59 13.46
CA PHE A 191 -13.19 3.85 12.20
C PHE A 191 -13.57 2.37 12.37
N LEU A 192 -14.40 2.04 13.35
CA LEU A 192 -14.86 0.66 13.60
C LEU A 192 -13.74 -0.31 14.01
N GLU A 193 -12.60 0.19 14.42
CA GLU A 193 -11.52 -0.63 14.97
C GLU A 193 -11.89 -1.15 16.36
N GLY A 194 -11.49 -2.40 16.61
CA GLY A 194 -11.50 -2.99 17.94
C GLY A 194 -10.39 -2.45 18.84
N ASP A 195 -10.11 -3.20 19.90
CA ASP A 195 -9.01 -2.87 20.81
C ASP A 195 -7.67 -2.90 20.10
N GLN A 196 -6.94 -1.82 20.19
CA GLN A 196 -5.58 -1.72 19.69
C GLN A 196 -4.64 -2.62 20.52
N PRO A 197 -3.57 -3.18 19.93
CA PRO A 197 -2.55 -3.88 20.70
C PRO A 197 -1.94 -2.94 21.76
N ASP A 198 -1.41 -3.51 22.82
CA ASP A 198 -0.64 -2.72 23.77
C ASP A 198 0.63 -2.12 23.14
N ALA A 199 1.24 -1.15 23.82
CA ALA A 199 2.38 -0.42 23.26
C ALA A 199 3.59 -1.32 22.94
N ALA A 200 3.83 -2.39 23.71
CA ALA A 200 4.94 -3.33 23.47
C ALA A 200 4.68 -4.14 22.20
N THR A 201 3.48 -4.70 22.07
CA THR A 201 3.05 -5.44 20.87
C THR A 201 3.04 -4.53 19.63
N GLY A 202 2.51 -3.31 19.74
CA GLY A 202 2.52 -2.32 18.66
C GLY A 202 3.95 -1.95 18.23
N ASN A 203 4.90 -1.82 19.17
CA ASN A 203 6.31 -1.60 18.84
C ASN A 203 6.91 -2.80 18.11
N ALA A 204 6.65 -4.03 18.58
CA ALA A 204 7.15 -5.25 17.92
C ALA A 204 6.63 -5.37 16.49
N LEU A 205 5.32 -5.13 16.27
CA LEU A 205 4.70 -5.09 14.95
C LEU A 205 5.39 -4.08 14.01
N ARG A 206 5.60 -2.84 14.48
CA ARG A 206 6.28 -1.82 13.67
C ARG A 206 7.72 -2.20 13.34
N GLN A 207 8.47 -2.79 14.28
CA GLN A 207 9.84 -3.25 14.01
C GLN A 207 9.88 -4.35 12.95
N SER A 208 8.96 -5.31 13.02
CA SER A 208 8.78 -6.35 12.01
C SER A 208 8.46 -5.73 10.64
N MET A 209 7.44 -4.88 10.56
CA MET A 209 7.06 -4.19 9.31
C MET A 209 8.23 -3.37 8.73
N ILE A 210 8.99 -2.65 9.57
CA ILE A 210 10.17 -1.88 9.15
C ILE A 210 11.25 -2.80 8.58
N ALA A 211 11.50 -3.95 9.19
CA ALA A 211 12.48 -4.90 8.72
C ALA A 211 12.09 -5.49 7.36
N ILE A 212 10.84 -5.93 7.21
CA ILE A 212 10.29 -6.50 5.97
C ILE A 212 10.27 -5.45 4.85
N VAL A 213 9.74 -4.25 5.09
CA VAL A 213 9.75 -3.17 4.08
C VAL A 213 11.18 -2.76 3.73
N GLY A 214 12.08 -2.71 4.71
CA GLY A 214 13.48 -2.37 4.47
C GLY A 214 14.19 -3.37 3.57
N ALA A 215 14.01 -4.68 3.83
CA ALA A 215 14.57 -5.74 2.98
C ALA A 215 13.96 -5.72 1.58
N PHE A 216 12.63 -5.59 1.47
CA PHE A 216 11.94 -5.47 0.19
C PHE A 216 12.46 -4.29 -0.65
N LEU A 217 12.64 -3.13 -0.04
CA LEU A 217 13.16 -1.96 -0.74
C LEU A 217 14.65 -2.11 -1.10
N ASP A 218 15.47 -2.72 -0.24
CA ASP A 218 16.88 -2.97 -0.54
C ASP A 218 17.01 -3.89 -1.75
N GLU A 219 16.23 -4.94 -1.83
CA GLU A 219 16.26 -5.93 -2.90
C GLU A 219 15.68 -5.38 -4.22
N HIS A 220 14.50 -4.77 -4.17
CA HIS A 220 13.75 -4.45 -5.38
C HIS A 220 13.84 -2.98 -5.83
N ALA A 221 14.02 -2.03 -4.90
CA ALA A 221 14.13 -0.63 -5.25
C ALA A 221 15.58 -0.16 -5.34
N ALA A 222 16.42 -0.58 -4.40
CA ALA A 222 17.81 -0.13 -4.34
C ALA A 222 18.79 -1.05 -5.10
N ASP A 223 18.36 -2.22 -5.54
CA ASP A 223 19.14 -3.20 -6.27
C ASP A 223 20.43 -3.56 -5.50
N ARG A 224 20.25 -3.94 -4.25
CA ARG A 224 21.33 -4.30 -3.34
C ARG A 224 20.92 -5.43 -2.40
N GLU A 225 21.89 -6.17 -1.89
CA GLU A 225 21.66 -7.15 -0.85
C GLU A 225 20.99 -6.53 0.38
N PRO A 226 19.98 -7.20 0.97
CA PRO A 226 19.36 -6.77 2.22
C PRO A 226 20.40 -6.60 3.33
N ARG A 227 20.23 -5.60 4.19
CA ARG A 227 21.16 -5.28 5.30
C ARG A 227 20.94 -6.16 6.52
N GLY A 228 20.53 -7.35 6.36
CA GLY A 228 20.22 -8.30 7.42
C GLY A 228 19.88 -9.64 6.80
N SER A 229 18.83 -10.29 7.31
CA SER A 229 18.26 -11.46 6.65
C SER A 229 17.58 -11.06 5.35
N ASP A 230 17.59 -11.95 4.37
CA ASP A 230 16.79 -11.76 3.17
C ASP A 230 15.28 -11.72 3.49
N LEU A 231 14.50 -11.20 2.57
CA LEU A 231 13.08 -10.97 2.78
C LEU A 231 12.31 -12.27 3.07
N SER A 232 12.66 -13.36 2.40
CA SER A 232 11.98 -14.65 2.58
C SER A 232 12.19 -15.19 3.99
N HIS A 233 13.40 -15.11 4.54
CA HIS A 233 13.69 -15.50 5.93
C HIS A 233 13.00 -14.55 6.93
N LEU A 234 13.04 -13.25 6.70
CA LEU A 234 12.36 -12.28 7.57
C LEU A 234 10.87 -12.56 7.67
N VAL A 235 10.23 -12.93 6.58
CA VAL A 235 8.79 -13.25 6.57
C VAL A 235 8.50 -14.60 7.18
N ALA A 236 9.29 -15.64 6.84
CA ALA A 236 9.04 -17.00 7.29
C ALA A 236 9.33 -17.23 8.78
N ASP A 237 10.35 -16.55 9.32
CA ASP A 237 10.82 -16.76 10.69
C ASP A 237 10.21 -15.76 11.71
N ASP A 238 9.45 -14.77 11.25
CA ASP A 238 8.84 -13.77 12.13
C ASP A 238 7.62 -14.33 12.87
N PRO A 239 7.65 -14.43 14.21
CA PRO A 239 6.55 -14.96 15.00
C PRO A 239 5.27 -14.09 14.95
N LEU A 240 5.38 -12.87 14.45
CA LEU A 240 4.24 -11.98 14.25
C LEU A 240 3.56 -12.17 12.88
N VAL A 241 4.16 -12.92 11.96
CA VAL A 241 3.55 -13.28 10.68
C VAL A 241 2.72 -14.54 10.84
N VAL A 242 1.43 -14.47 10.58
CA VAL A 242 0.47 -15.59 10.71
C VAL A 242 0.05 -16.18 9.38
N ASP A 243 0.24 -15.46 8.29
CA ASP A 243 -0.01 -15.93 6.93
C ASP A 243 0.88 -15.16 5.96
N HIS A 244 1.41 -15.84 4.98
CA HIS A 244 2.17 -15.21 3.91
C HIS A 244 2.11 -16.03 2.63
N ASP A 245 2.35 -15.34 1.52
CA ASP A 245 2.46 -15.94 0.19
C ASP A 245 3.54 -15.17 -0.59
N GLN A 246 4.26 -15.88 -1.46
CA GLN A 246 5.34 -15.34 -2.27
C GLN A 246 5.17 -15.74 -3.74
N ARG A 247 5.46 -14.80 -4.62
CA ARG A 247 5.56 -15.03 -6.07
C ARG A 247 6.98 -14.75 -6.55
N PRO A 248 7.39 -15.35 -7.68
CA PRO A 248 8.77 -15.31 -8.16
C PRO A 248 9.35 -13.94 -8.34
#